data_8a4f6dcd941bb58521243c1b1736145d
#
_entry.id   8a4f6dcd941bb58521243c1b1736145d
#
_cell.length_a   1.000
_cell.length_b   1.000
_cell.length_c   1.000
_cell.angle_alpha   90.00
_cell.angle_beta   90.00
_cell.angle_gamma   90.00
#
_symmetry.space_group_name_H-M   'P 1'
#
loop_
_entity.id
_entity.type
_entity.pdbx_description
1 polymer ?
#
loop_
_entity_poly.entity_id
_entity_poly.type
_entity_poly.pdbx_seq_one_letter_code
_entity_poly.pdbx_strand_id
1 'polypeptide(L)'
;MLPAPVLAYNPDTGHLPLARQALALFESCSGDSFYQSGLTDPNDSRANQLLIANHAMDKGATALPRPLLKLPEADALFTMARRVHNWHFFNPDKQDPALTQEGRTDMSMARLWYNATQGFERYGDDYRWYFLGALMHLTEDVSVPAHVAPVYHGPKLVAWKRAFAPLVDYLGWGFRGVLTIHDRIDDWPVSADLAQTQAGLCAVLATPITSADSIRLSQARATLAAMAEAVPGCPGLHWGDYWQQPLGHKYFVGYNQQLPPFGEERARRPGLIPACVPDKAAFDAFVKGRHLDAIRADLQLLQWARQSASGPLQPGVSAR
;
A
#
# COMPACT_ATOMS: atom_id res chain seq x y z
N MET A 1 -24.92 -11.11 -2.51
CA MET A 1 -23.90 -10.07 -2.38
C MET A 1 -22.62 -10.73 -1.96
N LEU A 2 -21.58 -10.71 -2.79
CA LEU A 2 -20.25 -11.13 -2.39
C LEU A 2 -19.71 -10.06 -1.44
N PRO A 3 -19.09 -10.43 -0.31
CA PRO A 3 -18.49 -9.45 0.58
C PRO A 3 -17.42 -8.67 -0.17
N ALA A 4 -17.38 -7.35 0.05
CA ALA A 4 -16.34 -6.51 -0.50
C ALA A 4 -14.95 -7.07 -0.07
N PRO A 5 -13.98 -7.09 -0.96
CA PRO A 5 -12.61 -7.47 -0.60
C PRO A 5 -12.10 -6.52 0.46
N VAL A 6 -11.31 -7.08 1.34
CA VAL A 6 -10.69 -6.39 2.43
C VAL A 6 -9.28 -5.99 2.00
N LEU A 7 -8.89 -4.79 2.27
CA LEU A 7 -7.88 -4.02 1.60
C LEU A 7 -6.85 -3.57 2.63
N ALA A 8 -5.64 -3.30 2.23
CA ALA A 8 -4.65 -2.53 2.95
C ALA A 8 -5.26 -1.20 3.43
N TYR A 9 -4.73 -0.07 3.33
CA TYR A 9 -5.55 1.14 3.63
C TYR A 9 -6.93 1.03 2.98
N ASN A 10 -7.97 1.40 3.73
CA ASN A 10 -9.29 1.55 3.13
C ASN A 10 -9.18 2.52 1.94
N PRO A 11 -9.52 2.11 0.71
CA PRO A 11 -9.30 2.94 -0.47
C PRO A 11 -10.02 4.28 -0.41
N ASP A 12 -11.14 4.36 0.32
CA ASP A 12 -11.93 5.58 0.42
C ASP A 12 -11.46 6.51 1.55
N THR A 13 -10.95 5.96 2.67
CA THR A 13 -10.54 6.72 3.86
C THR A 13 -9.03 6.80 4.06
N GLY A 14 -8.27 5.95 3.38
CA GLY A 14 -6.81 5.87 3.42
C GLY A 14 -6.17 6.29 2.10
N HIS A 15 -6.14 5.40 1.09
CA HIS A 15 -5.42 5.61 -0.17
C HIS A 15 -5.81 6.90 -0.90
N LEU A 16 -7.09 7.09 -1.23
CA LEU A 16 -7.52 8.30 -1.93
C LEU A 16 -7.20 9.60 -1.18
N PRO A 17 -7.44 9.73 0.14
CA PRO A 17 -7.01 10.90 0.90
C PRO A 17 -5.51 11.15 0.86
N LEU A 18 -4.65 10.12 0.97
CA LEU A 18 -3.20 10.25 0.89
C LEU A 18 -2.77 10.78 -0.47
N ALA A 19 -3.19 10.11 -1.55
CA ALA A 19 -2.88 10.50 -2.92
C ALA A 19 -3.36 11.93 -3.26
N ARG A 20 -4.57 12.31 -2.82
CA ARG A 20 -5.10 13.68 -3.03
C ARG A 20 -4.29 14.73 -2.30
N GLN A 21 -3.87 14.48 -1.06
CA GLN A 21 -3.03 15.41 -0.32
C GLN A 21 -1.64 15.53 -0.94
N ALA A 22 -1.06 14.43 -1.42
CA ALA A 22 0.21 14.44 -2.13
C ALA A 22 0.12 15.27 -3.42
N LEU A 23 -0.93 15.09 -4.23
CA LEU A 23 -1.17 15.88 -5.44
C LEU A 23 -1.32 17.37 -5.13
N ALA A 24 -2.19 17.73 -4.19
CA ALA A 24 -2.41 19.13 -3.81
C ALA A 24 -1.12 19.78 -3.28
N LEU A 25 -0.35 19.05 -2.49
CA LEU A 25 0.92 19.55 -1.97
C LEU A 25 1.98 19.66 -3.07
N PHE A 26 2.03 18.69 -4.00
CA PHE A 26 2.94 18.76 -5.15
C PHE A 26 2.73 20.04 -5.96
N GLU A 27 1.49 20.38 -6.29
CA GLU A 27 1.14 21.59 -7.01
C GLU A 27 1.50 22.85 -6.22
N SER A 28 1.15 22.88 -4.94
CA SER A 28 1.50 23.99 -4.05
C SER A 28 3.00 24.22 -3.94
N CYS A 29 3.79 23.14 -3.86
CA CYS A 29 5.25 23.21 -3.70
C CYS A 29 5.97 23.51 -5.02
N SER A 30 5.50 22.97 -6.14
CA SER A 30 6.13 23.15 -7.46
C SER A 30 5.69 24.42 -8.16
N GLY A 31 4.54 24.99 -7.78
CA GLY A 31 3.94 26.17 -8.41
C GLY A 31 3.40 25.89 -9.81
N ASP A 32 3.23 24.61 -10.20
CA ASP A 32 2.68 24.24 -11.49
C ASP A 32 1.49 23.27 -11.39
N SER A 33 0.66 23.26 -12.41
CA SER A 33 -0.54 22.43 -12.53
C SER A 33 -0.32 21.19 -13.42
N PHE A 34 0.87 20.65 -13.46
CA PHE A 34 1.26 19.57 -14.37
C PHE A 34 0.27 18.39 -14.34
N TYR A 35 -0.20 18.00 -13.17
CA TYR A 35 -1.14 16.89 -13.03
C TYR A 35 -2.60 17.27 -13.33
N GLN A 36 -2.99 18.53 -13.17
CA GLN A 36 -4.35 19.00 -13.45
C GLN A 36 -4.53 19.38 -14.91
N SER A 37 -3.45 19.74 -15.62
CA SER A 37 -3.48 20.15 -17.01
C SER A 37 -3.15 18.97 -17.95
N GLY A 38 -3.71 19.00 -19.12
CA GLY A 38 -3.08 18.35 -20.26
C GLY A 38 -3.76 17.18 -20.93
N LEU A 39 -5.02 16.90 -20.66
CA LEU A 39 -5.82 16.01 -21.51
C LEU A 39 -7.02 16.77 -22.08
N THR A 40 -7.48 16.36 -23.24
CA THR A 40 -8.56 17.05 -24.00
C THR A 40 -9.92 17.09 -23.28
N ASP A 41 -10.09 16.23 -22.28
CA ASP A 41 -11.26 16.18 -21.40
C ASP A 41 -10.84 16.57 -19.97
N PRO A 42 -11.45 17.59 -19.34
CA PRO A 42 -11.21 17.94 -17.95
C PRO A 42 -11.46 16.79 -16.95
N ASN A 43 -12.31 15.82 -17.34
CA ASN A 43 -12.57 14.62 -16.54
C ASN A 43 -11.47 13.55 -16.71
N ASP A 44 -10.54 13.73 -17.63
CA ASP A 44 -9.46 12.80 -17.94
C ASP A 44 -8.06 13.42 -17.67
N SER A 45 -7.96 14.24 -16.63
CA SER A 45 -6.68 14.80 -16.21
C SER A 45 -5.73 13.68 -15.70
N ARG A 46 -4.42 13.96 -15.75
CA ARG A 46 -3.40 13.06 -15.19
C ARG A 46 -3.70 12.70 -13.73
N ALA A 47 -4.09 13.70 -12.94
CA ALA A 47 -4.51 13.49 -11.55
C ALA A 47 -5.71 12.56 -11.43
N ASN A 48 -6.72 12.70 -12.30
CA ASN A 48 -7.89 11.85 -12.26
C ASN A 48 -7.56 10.40 -12.62
N GLN A 49 -6.78 10.15 -13.68
CA GLN A 49 -6.31 8.81 -14.04
C GLN A 49 -5.54 8.14 -12.89
N LEU A 50 -4.64 8.88 -12.25
CA LEU A 50 -3.85 8.44 -11.11
C LEU A 50 -4.75 8.04 -9.94
N LEU A 51 -5.70 8.89 -9.53
CA LEU A 51 -6.60 8.62 -8.41
C LEU A 51 -7.53 7.44 -8.69
N ILE A 52 -8.05 7.32 -9.92
CA ILE A 52 -8.87 6.17 -10.33
C ILE A 52 -8.07 4.87 -10.19
N ALA A 53 -6.83 4.84 -10.65
CA ALA A 53 -6.01 3.65 -10.59
C ALA A 53 -5.54 3.31 -9.17
N ASN A 54 -5.14 4.30 -8.39
CA ASN A 54 -4.82 4.13 -6.98
C ASN A 54 -5.98 3.43 -6.26
N HIS A 55 -7.20 3.90 -6.43
CA HIS A 55 -8.40 3.29 -5.89
C HIS A 55 -8.69 1.88 -6.47
N ALA A 56 -8.46 1.68 -7.78
CA ALA A 56 -8.76 0.43 -8.45
C ALA A 56 -7.85 -0.72 -8.06
N MET A 57 -6.65 -0.45 -7.55
CA MET A 57 -5.73 -1.47 -7.04
C MET A 57 -6.41 -2.35 -5.99
N ASP A 58 -7.32 -1.80 -5.23
CA ASP A 58 -8.07 -2.50 -4.21
C ASP A 58 -9.52 -2.82 -4.58
N LYS A 59 -10.23 -1.93 -5.26
CA LYS A 59 -11.65 -2.12 -5.61
C LYS A 59 -11.86 -2.88 -6.91
N GLY A 60 -10.81 -3.04 -7.73
CA GLY A 60 -10.87 -3.67 -9.05
C GLY A 60 -11.21 -2.71 -10.17
N ALA A 61 -11.11 -3.23 -11.38
CA ALA A 61 -11.10 -2.51 -12.63
C ALA A 61 -12.42 -1.87 -13.08
N THR A 62 -13.46 -1.85 -12.27
CA THR A 62 -14.80 -1.41 -12.68
C THR A 62 -14.87 0.05 -13.13
N ALA A 63 -13.97 0.89 -12.64
CA ALA A 63 -13.88 2.32 -12.98
C ALA A 63 -12.85 2.60 -14.08
N LEU A 64 -12.10 1.61 -14.54
CA LEU A 64 -11.04 1.81 -15.51
C LEU A 64 -11.55 1.75 -16.95
N PRO A 65 -10.93 2.52 -17.88
CA PRO A 65 -11.26 2.45 -19.30
C PRO A 65 -11.02 1.05 -19.87
N ARG A 66 -11.98 0.54 -20.67
CA ARG A 66 -11.86 -0.80 -21.29
C ARG A 66 -10.61 -1.01 -22.13
N PRO A 67 -10.12 -0.03 -22.91
CA PRO A 67 -8.87 -0.19 -23.66
C PRO A 67 -7.67 -0.44 -22.76
N LEU A 68 -7.58 0.25 -21.62
CA LEU A 68 -6.51 0.04 -20.62
C LEU A 68 -6.47 -1.42 -20.15
N LEU A 69 -7.62 -2.02 -19.86
CA LEU A 69 -7.71 -3.39 -19.35
C LEU A 69 -7.28 -4.47 -20.34
N LYS A 70 -7.07 -4.14 -21.61
CA LYS A 70 -6.49 -5.05 -22.61
C LYS A 70 -4.96 -5.07 -22.57
N LEU A 71 -4.33 -4.14 -21.86
CA LEU A 71 -2.88 -4.08 -21.73
C LEU A 71 -2.42 -5.16 -20.74
N PRO A 72 -1.38 -5.95 -21.06
CA PRO A 72 -0.91 -7.04 -20.17
C PRO A 72 -0.56 -6.58 -18.76
N GLU A 73 0.08 -5.42 -18.64
CA GLU A 73 0.45 -4.84 -17.35
C GLU A 73 -0.77 -4.42 -16.55
N ALA A 74 -1.79 -3.84 -17.19
CA ALA A 74 -3.03 -3.45 -16.53
C ALA A 74 -3.89 -4.67 -16.15
N ASP A 75 -3.93 -5.71 -16.99
CA ASP A 75 -4.56 -6.98 -16.63
C ASP A 75 -3.92 -7.56 -15.36
N ALA A 76 -2.60 -7.57 -15.28
CA ALA A 76 -1.88 -8.07 -14.12
C ALA A 76 -2.16 -7.27 -12.83
N LEU A 77 -2.44 -5.96 -12.94
CA LEU A 77 -2.66 -5.08 -11.79
C LEU A 77 -4.14 -5.04 -11.34
N PHE A 78 -5.06 -4.92 -12.28
CA PHE A 78 -6.42 -4.47 -11.96
C PHE A 78 -7.50 -5.54 -12.13
N THR A 79 -7.22 -6.72 -12.71
CA THR A 79 -8.29 -7.72 -12.91
C THR A 79 -8.69 -8.43 -11.63
N MET A 80 -10.00 -8.61 -11.45
CA MET A 80 -10.57 -9.26 -10.28
C MET A 80 -10.07 -10.70 -10.08
N ALA A 81 -9.81 -11.45 -11.15
CA ALA A 81 -9.34 -12.83 -11.06
C ALA A 81 -7.96 -12.93 -10.40
N ARG A 82 -7.12 -11.89 -10.54
CA ARG A 82 -5.76 -11.85 -9.99
C ARG A 82 -5.71 -11.24 -8.58
N ARG A 83 -6.69 -10.40 -8.21
CA ARG A 83 -6.72 -9.71 -6.91
C ARG A 83 -6.72 -10.63 -5.70
N VAL A 84 -7.34 -11.80 -5.78
CA VAL A 84 -7.33 -12.79 -4.68
C VAL A 84 -5.92 -13.26 -4.34
N HIS A 85 -5.01 -13.13 -5.29
CA HIS A 85 -3.62 -13.57 -5.19
C HIS A 85 -2.62 -12.41 -5.24
N ASN A 86 -3.08 -11.17 -5.42
CA ASN A 86 -2.20 -10.01 -5.43
C ASN A 86 -1.73 -9.72 -4.00
N TRP A 87 -0.43 -9.87 -3.79
CA TRP A 87 0.18 -9.74 -2.48
C TRP A 87 0.91 -8.40 -2.39
N HIS A 88 0.28 -7.46 -1.71
CA HIS A 88 0.81 -6.11 -1.46
C HIS A 88 1.79 -6.09 -0.27
N PHE A 89 2.59 -7.15 -0.10
CA PHE A 89 3.57 -7.28 0.98
C PHE A 89 4.98 -7.10 0.46
N PHE A 90 5.77 -6.28 1.13
CA PHE A 90 7.16 -6.07 0.79
C PHE A 90 8.01 -5.85 2.04
N ASN A 91 8.87 -6.81 2.34
CA ASN A 91 9.91 -6.66 3.35
C ASN A 91 11.28 -6.72 2.67
N PRO A 92 12.07 -5.63 2.72
CA PRO A 92 13.37 -5.59 2.03
C PRO A 92 14.38 -6.60 2.58
N ASP A 93 14.19 -7.07 3.82
CA ASP A 93 15.10 -7.99 4.51
C ASP A 93 14.65 -9.45 4.41
N LYS A 94 13.50 -9.71 3.75
CA LYS A 94 12.95 -11.06 3.58
C LYS A 94 12.72 -11.37 2.10
N GLN A 95 12.99 -12.61 1.73
CA GLN A 95 12.68 -13.08 0.39
C GLN A 95 11.16 -13.19 0.20
N ASP A 96 10.64 -12.59 -0.86
CA ASP A 96 9.25 -12.72 -1.27
C ASP A 96 8.97 -14.17 -1.71
N PRO A 97 8.05 -14.89 -1.04
CA PRO A 97 7.78 -16.28 -1.35
C PRO A 97 7.15 -16.47 -2.74
N ALA A 98 6.48 -15.47 -3.29
CA ALA A 98 5.91 -15.55 -4.62
C ALA A 98 6.98 -15.57 -5.71
N LEU A 99 8.15 -15.00 -5.46
CA LEU A 99 9.31 -15.07 -6.37
C LEU A 99 9.98 -16.45 -6.39
N THR A 100 9.76 -17.25 -5.34
CA THR A 100 10.36 -18.60 -5.19
C THR A 100 9.40 -19.73 -5.52
N GLN A 101 8.12 -19.43 -5.74
CA GLN A 101 7.10 -20.39 -6.11
C GLN A 101 6.86 -20.38 -7.61
N GLU A 102 7.22 -21.45 -8.27
CA GLU A 102 6.94 -21.60 -9.70
C GLU A 102 5.46 -21.36 -10.00
N GLY A 103 5.18 -20.60 -11.05
CA GLY A 103 3.83 -20.29 -11.53
C GLY A 103 3.05 -19.25 -10.74
N ARG A 104 3.64 -18.65 -9.68
CA ARG A 104 2.98 -17.60 -8.86
C ARG A 104 3.76 -16.29 -8.78
N THR A 105 4.84 -16.17 -9.50
CA THR A 105 5.74 -15.01 -9.48
C THR A 105 5.08 -13.72 -9.99
N ASP A 106 4.00 -13.82 -10.73
CA ASP A 106 3.24 -12.70 -11.25
C ASP A 106 2.32 -12.01 -10.20
N MET A 107 2.21 -12.57 -9.00
CA MET A 107 1.32 -12.11 -7.94
C MET A 107 2.02 -11.39 -6.78
N SER A 108 3.34 -11.37 -6.75
CA SER A 108 4.11 -10.71 -5.68
C SER A 108 4.11 -9.20 -5.81
N MET A 109 4.36 -8.51 -4.70
CA MET A 109 4.62 -7.05 -4.70
C MET A 109 5.70 -6.69 -5.72
N ALA A 110 6.79 -7.44 -5.80
CA ALA A 110 7.86 -7.20 -6.76
C ALA A 110 7.35 -7.27 -8.21
N ARG A 111 6.46 -8.22 -8.50
CA ARG A 111 5.88 -8.36 -9.84
C ARG A 111 4.84 -7.29 -10.14
N LEU A 112 3.98 -6.95 -9.17
CA LEU A 112 3.04 -5.83 -9.29
C LEU A 112 3.78 -4.52 -9.56
N TRP A 113 4.82 -4.26 -8.78
CA TRP A 113 5.69 -3.10 -8.95
C TRP A 113 6.35 -3.06 -10.33
N TYR A 114 6.91 -4.18 -10.78
CA TYR A 114 7.49 -4.30 -12.10
C TYR A 114 6.47 -3.99 -13.19
N ASN A 115 5.27 -4.57 -13.13
CA ASN A 115 4.22 -4.31 -14.12
C ASN A 115 3.79 -2.84 -14.12
N ALA A 116 3.65 -2.23 -12.94
CA ALA A 116 3.31 -0.81 -12.84
C ALA A 116 4.41 0.09 -13.42
N THR A 117 5.69 -0.19 -13.12
CA THR A 117 6.82 0.56 -13.67
C THR A 117 6.90 0.38 -15.19
N GLN A 118 6.79 -0.85 -15.69
CA GLN A 118 6.82 -1.12 -17.13
C GLN A 118 5.65 -0.44 -17.86
N GLY A 119 4.45 -0.45 -17.28
CA GLY A 119 3.32 0.26 -17.86
C GLY A 119 3.53 1.76 -17.89
N PHE A 120 4.08 2.34 -16.82
CA PHE A 120 4.41 3.77 -16.78
C PHE A 120 5.45 4.16 -17.86
N GLU A 121 6.49 3.36 -18.06
CA GLU A 121 7.56 3.63 -19.02
C GLU A 121 7.14 3.38 -20.47
N ARG A 122 6.31 2.35 -20.70
CA ARG A 122 5.94 1.88 -22.04
C ARG A 122 4.87 2.71 -22.71
N TYR A 123 3.88 3.15 -21.94
CA TYR A 123 2.69 3.83 -22.48
C TYR A 123 2.84 5.35 -22.39
N GLY A 124 2.19 6.05 -23.33
CA GLY A 124 2.13 7.51 -23.36
C GLY A 124 1.11 8.07 -22.36
N ASP A 125 0.84 9.36 -22.49
CA ASP A 125 -0.06 10.09 -21.58
C ASP A 125 -1.47 9.53 -21.49
N ASP A 126 -1.92 8.76 -22.46
CA ASP A 126 -3.25 8.13 -22.44
C ASP A 126 -3.40 7.11 -21.30
N TYR A 127 -2.30 6.46 -20.87
CA TYR A 127 -2.39 5.38 -19.89
C TYR A 127 -1.32 5.40 -18.79
N ARG A 128 -0.18 6.08 -18.96
CA ARG A 128 0.91 6.03 -17.99
C ARG A 128 0.51 6.46 -16.58
N TRP A 129 -0.41 7.38 -16.46
CA TRP A 129 -0.83 7.93 -15.17
C TRP A 129 -1.67 6.95 -14.35
N TYR A 130 -2.37 6.02 -14.98
CA TYR A 130 -2.98 4.87 -14.29
C TYR A 130 -1.91 3.99 -13.64
N PHE A 131 -0.79 3.75 -14.32
CA PHE A 131 0.30 2.98 -13.74
C PHE A 131 1.03 3.72 -12.63
N LEU A 132 1.14 5.05 -12.70
CA LEU A 132 1.64 5.85 -11.58
C LEU A 132 0.71 5.75 -10.36
N GLY A 133 -0.60 5.78 -10.54
CA GLY A 133 -1.56 5.56 -9.47
C GLY A 133 -1.41 4.20 -8.79
N ALA A 134 -1.12 3.15 -9.58
CA ALA A 134 -0.80 1.84 -9.02
C ALA A 134 0.52 1.85 -8.21
N LEU A 135 1.58 2.55 -8.68
CA LEU A 135 2.83 2.71 -7.92
C LEU A 135 2.63 3.44 -6.60
N MET A 136 1.82 4.51 -6.60
CA MET A 136 1.49 5.25 -5.38
C MET A 136 0.77 4.33 -4.38
N HIS A 137 -0.28 3.63 -4.81
CA HIS A 137 -0.98 2.67 -3.97
C HIS A 137 -0.04 1.65 -3.31
N LEU A 138 0.83 1.00 -4.10
CA LEU A 138 1.80 0.03 -3.59
C LEU A 138 2.83 0.66 -2.63
N THR A 139 3.11 1.95 -2.77
CA THR A 139 4.01 2.69 -1.87
C THR A 139 3.31 3.08 -0.58
N GLU A 140 2.05 3.45 -0.66
CA GLU A 140 1.18 3.68 0.51
C GLU A 140 1.04 2.40 1.34
N ASP A 141 0.85 1.24 0.69
CA ASP A 141 0.80 -0.07 1.36
C ASP A 141 2.04 -0.33 2.21
N VAL A 142 3.23 -0.11 1.69
CA VAL A 142 4.47 -0.34 2.47
C VAL A 142 4.72 0.71 3.57
N SER A 143 3.86 1.72 3.70
CA SER A 143 3.83 2.58 4.89
C SER A 143 3.09 1.92 6.07
N VAL A 144 2.32 0.86 5.81
CA VAL A 144 1.58 0.11 6.82
C VAL A 144 2.45 -1.02 7.40
N PRO A 145 2.62 -1.11 8.72
CA PRO A 145 3.41 -2.16 9.35
C PRO A 145 3.05 -3.59 8.93
N ALA A 146 1.79 -3.90 8.78
CA ALA A 146 1.31 -5.22 8.38
C ALA A 146 1.78 -5.65 6.98
N HIS A 147 2.16 -4.71 6.11
CA HIS A 147 2.67 -4.97 4.77
C HIS A 147 4.19 -5.16 4.73
N VAL A 148 4.93 -4.55 5.65
CA VAL A 148 6.40 -4.72 5.75
C VAL A 148 6.81 -5.80 6.76
N ALA A 149 6.04 -6.00 7.83
CA ALA A 149 6.04 -7.26 8.58
C ALA A 149 4.92 -8.13 8.02
N PRO A 150 5.16 -8.96 6.99
CA PRO A 150 4.09 -9.44 6.14
C PRO A 150 3.09 -10.29 6.92
N VAL A 151 2.08 -9.62 7.44
CA VAL A 151 0.95 -10.25 8.12
C VAL A 151 -0.14 -10.45 7.08
N TYR A 152 -0.31 -11.70 6.64
CA TYR A 152 -1.35 -11.98 5.68
C TYR A 152 -2.73 -11.66 6.27
N HIS A 153 -3.41 -10.69 5.71
CA HIS A 153 -4.79 -10.32 5.99
C HIS A 153 -5.57 -10.35 4.69
N GLY A 154 -6.33 -11.38 4.50
CA GLY A 154 -7.14 -11.57 3.30
C GLY A 154 -8.57 -11.07 3.49
N PRO A 155 -9.38 -11.13 2.43
CA PRO A 155 -10.79 -10.72 2.50
C PRO A 155 -11.49 -11.45 3.64
N LYS A 156 -12.39 -10.74 4.34
CA LYS A 156 -13.21 -11.30 5.43
C LYS A 156 -14.11 -12.42 4.88
N LEU A 157 -13.59 -13.62 4.80
CA LEU A 157 -14.36 -14.84 4.50
C LEU A 157 -15.18 -15.29 5.73
N VAL A 158 -15.90 -14.36 6.36
CA VAL A 158 -16.57 -14.58 7.65
C VAL A 158 -17.56 -15.75 7.61
N ALA A 159 -18.25 -15.94 6.50
CA ALA A 159 -19.23 -17.05 6.36
C ALA A 159 -18.56 -18.40 6.04
N TRP A 160 -17.45 -18.40 5.33
CA TRP A 160 -16.75 -19.61 4.89
C TRP A 160 -15.80 -20.18 5.94
N LYS A 161 -15.38 -19.38 6.91
CA LYS A 161 -14.44 -19.79 7.97
C LYS A 161 -14.87 -20.99 8.76
N ARG A 162 -16.15 -21.06 9.17
CA ARG A 162 -16.66 -22.18 9.96
C ARG A 162 -16.72 -23.47 9.17
N ALA A 163 -16.95 -23.39 7.85
CA ALA A 163 -17.08 -24.58 7.00
C ALA A 163 -15.73 -25.11 6.50
N PHE A 164 -14.73 -24.25 6.27
CA PHE A 164 -13.46 -24.61 5.64
C PHE A 164 -12.24 -24.59 6.56
N ALA A 165 -12.36 -24.11 7.80
CA ALA A 165 -11.27 -24.15 8.77
C ALA A 165 -10.60 -25.54 8.91
N PRO A 166 -11.37 -26.65 8.96
CA PRO A 166 -10.78 -28.00 9.02
C PRO A 166 -9.99 -28.38 7.77
N LEU A 167 -10.41 -27.92 6.58
CA LEU A 167 -9.73 -28.20 5.33
C LEU A 167 -8.42 -27.40 5.20
N VAL A 168 -8.42 -26.15 5.65
CA VAL A 168 -7.23 -25.29 5.68
C VAL A 168 -6.20 -25.82 6.68
N ASP A 169 -6.65 -26.32 7.83
CA ASP A 169 -5.80 -26.98 8.81
C ASP A 169 -5.23 -28.31 8.27
N TYR A 170 -6.04 -29.09 7.54
CA TYR A 170 -5.63 -30.36 6.93
C TYR A 170 -4.59 -30.17 5.82
N LEU A 171 -4.66 -29.07 5.05
CA LEU A 171 -3.69 -28.77 4.01
C LEU A 171 -2.35 -28.23 4.56
N GLY A 172 -2.17 -28.22 5.87
CA GLY A 172 -0.92 -27.83 6.51
C GLY A 172 -0.53 -26.35 6.27
N TRP A 173 -1.48 -25.54 5.86
CA TRP A 173 -1.24 -24.15 5.51
C TRP A 173 -1.04 -23.26 6.72
N GLY A 174 -1.01 -23.78 7.93
CA GLY A 174 -0.61 -23.06 9.15
C GLY A 174 -1.35 -21.72 9.42
N PHE A 175 -2.47 -21.52 8.76
CA PHE A 175 -3.19 -20.26 8.70
C PHE A 175 -4.14 -20.01 9.89
N ARG A 176 -3.89 -20.66 11.03
CA ARG A 176 -4.66 -20.47 12.27
C ARG A 176 -4.57 -19.05 12.80
N GLY A 177 -5.06 -18.11 12.16
CA GLY A 177 -5.02 -16.69 12.55
C GLY A 177 -5.09 -15.74 11.37
N VAL A 178 -4.92 -16.29 10.18
CA VAL A 178 -4.77 -15.55 8.94
C VAL A 178 -6.11 -15.01 8.40
N LEU A 179 -7.21 -15.58 8.76
CA LEU A 179 -8.49 -15.29 8.09
C LEU A 179 -9.34 -14.22 8.79
N THR A 180 -8.79 -13.35 9.66
CA THR A 180 -9.73 -12.66 10.51
C THR A 180 -9.66 -11.18 10.70
N ILE A 181 -8.59 -10.50 10.48
CA ILE A 181 -8.57 -9.14 11.01
C ILE A 181 -7.92 -8.21 10.03
N HIS A 182 -8.69 -7.18 9.58
CA HIS A 182 -8.15 -5.92 9.17
C HIS A 182 -7.24 -5.41 10.26
N ASP A 183 -6.12 -4.91 9.88
CA ASP A 183 -5.39 -4.05 10.76
C ASP A 183 -6.21 -2.78 10.94
N ARG A 184 -6.37 -2.30 12.16
CA ARG A 184 -7.06 -1.03 12.40
C ARG A 184 -6.32 0.15 11.80
N ILE A 185 -5.03 0.03 11.58
CA ILE A 185 -4.25 1.07 10.92
C ILE A 185 -4.77 1.31 9.50
N ASP A 186 -5.25 0.27 8.82
CA ASP A 186 -5.82 0.36 7.47
C ASP A 186 -7.12 1.18 7.43
N ASP A 187 -7.90 1.12 8.50
CA ASP A 187 -9.16 1.85 8.65
C ASP A 187 -8.97 3.21 9.35
N TRP A 188 -7.73 3.57 9.74
CA TRP A 188 -7.49 4.83 10.43
C TRP A 188 -7.62 6.01 9.47
N PRO A 189 -8.52 6.96 9.75
CA PRO A 189 -8.79 8.03 8.82
C PRO A 189 -7.58 8.97 8.68
N VAL A 190 -7.26 9.32 7.46
CA VAL A 190 -6.26 10.34 7.15
C VAL A 190 -6.85 11.72 7.46
N SER A 191 -6.15 12.52 8.26
CA SER A 191 -6.57 13.90 8.55
C SER A 191 -6.55 14.74 7.26
N ALA A 192 -7.61 15.50 7.02
CA ALA A 192 -7.79 16.26 5.78
C ALA A 192 -6.72 17.35 5.56
N ASP A 193 -6.08 17.81 6.63
CA ASP A 193 -5.07 18.87 6.63
C ASP A 193 -3.66 18.38 6.95
N LEU A 194 -3.46 17.06 6.98
CA LEU A 194 -2.22 16.45 7.45
C LEU A 194 -0.99 16.96 6.71
N ALA A 195 -1.03 17.02 5.39
CA ALA A 195 0.08 17.45 4.57
C ALA A 195 0.40 18.94 4.77
N GLN A 196 -0.62 19.76 5.00
CA GLN A 196 -0.48 21.22 5.17
C GLN A 196 0.19 21.58 6.50
N THR A 197 0.13 20.70 7.50
CA THR A 197 0.72 20.94 8.83
C THR A 197 2.21 20.64 8.90
N GLN A 198 2.81 20.14 7.81
CA GLN A 198 4.21 19.68 7.80
C GLN A 198 5.09 20.61 6.98
N ALA A 199 5.67 21.60 7.67
CA ALA A 199 6.77 22.38 7.11
C ALA A 199 7.92 21.44 6.68
N GLY A 200 8.40 21.56 5.45
CA GLY A 200 9.51 20.77 4.94
C GLY A 200 9.14 19.62 4.00
N LEU A 201 7.87 19.22 3.87
CA LEU A 201 7.50 18.24 2.84
C LEU A 201 7.84 18.73 1.43
N CYS A 202 7.73 20.02 1.15
CA CYS A 202 8.16 20.57 -0.13
C CYS A 202 9.67 20.38 -0.42
N ALA A 203 10.51 20.30 0.61
CA ALA A 203 11.94 20.08 0.43
C ALA A 203 12.25 18.72 -0.22
N VAL A 204 11.32 17.77 -0.13
CA VAL A 204 11.42 16.47 -0.80
C VAL A 204 11.56 16.61 -2.31
N LEU A 205 10.90 17.60 -2.91
CA LEU A 205 10.95 17.87 -4.35
C LEU A 205 12.29 18.42 -4.83
N ALA A 206 13.13 18.93 -3.92
CA ALA A 206 14.49 19.38 -4.24
C ALA A 206 15.50 18.23 -4.31
N THR A 207 15.15 17.04 -3.81
CA THR A 207 16.04 15.89 -3.78
C THR A 207 15.99 15.15 -5.12
N PRO A 208 17.14 14.90 -5.79
CA PRO A 208 17.16 14.10 -7.00
C PRO A 208 16.66 12.69 -6.76
N ILE A 209 15.73 12.22 -7.58
CA ILE A 209 15.15 10.89 -7.49
C ILE A 209 15.68 10.04 -8.63
N THR A 210 16.35 8.94 -8.30
CA THR A 210 17.02 8.09 -9.29
C THR A 210 16.12 7.01 -9.86
N SER A 211 15.19 6.48 -9.06
CA SER A 211 14.27 5.44 -9.51
C SER A 211 13.06 5.30 -8.57
N ALA A 212 11.95 4.80 -9.11
CA ALA A 212 10.77 4.45 -8.31
C ALA A 212 11.08 3.35 -7.28
N ASP A 213 11.95 2.40 -7.62
CA ASP A 213 12.39 1.34 -6.69
C ASP A 213 13.07 1.87 -5.44
N SER A 214 13.88 2.93 -5.56
CA SER A 214 14.53 3.55 -4.41
C SER A 214 13.53 4.18 -3.45
N ILE A 215 12.42 4.70 -3.96
CA ILE A 215 11.34 5.27 -3.15
C ILE A 215 10.66 4.18 -2.34
N ARG A 216 10.20 3.11 -3.00
CA ARG A 216 9.56 1.96 -2.34
C ARG A 216 10.46 1.36 -1.25
N LEU A 217 11.74 1.13 -1.58
CA LEU A 217 12.70 0.56 -0.65
C LEU A 217 12.93 1.48 0.56
N SER A 218 13.07 2.77 0.34
CA SER A 218 13.23 3.78 1.40
C SER A 218 11.99 3.82 2.30
N GLN A 219 10.79 3.79 1.70
CA GLN A 219 9.54 3.79 2.44
C GLN A 219 9.39 2.53 3.32
N ALA A 220 9.67 1.35 2.77
CA ALA A 220 9.60 0.11 3.55
C ALA A 220 10.60 0.12 4.73
N ARG A 221 11.82 0.63 4.52
CA ARG A 221 12.81 0.78 5.60
C ARG A 221 12.38 1.80 6.66
N ALA A 222 11.78 2.91 6.26
CA ALA A 222 11.25 3.89 7.20
C ALA A 222 10.15 3.28 8.08
N THR A 223 9.27 2.46 7.50
CA THR A 223 8.24 1.75 8.27
C THR A 223 8.84 0.73 9.23
N LEU A 224 9.82 -0.06 8.81
CA LEU A 224 10.54 -1.00 9.70
C LEU A 224 11.26 -0.28 10.82
N ALA A 225 11.88 0.88 10.55
CA ALA A 225 12.51 1.70 11.57
C ALA A 225 11.51 2.22 12.60
N ALA A 226 10.36 2.73 12.15
CA ALA A 226 9.30 3.16 13.05
C ALA A 226 8.71 2.01 13.88
N MET A 227 8.63 0.81 13.33
CA MET A 227 8.23 -0.38 14.09
C MET A 227 9.24 -0.74 15.20
N ALA A 228 10.51 -0.43 15.02
CA ALA A 228 11.54 -0.66 16.03
C ALA A 228 11.54 0.39 17.15
N GLU A 229 10.79 1.48 17.03
CA GLU A 229 10.70 2.50 18.07
C GLU A 229 9.91 1.99 19.29
N ALA A 230 10.36 2.42 20.47
CA ALA A 230 9.68 2.11 21.73
C ALA A 230 8.29 2.78 21.76
N VAL A 231 7.31 2.06 22.29
CA VAL A 231 5.96 2.59 22.48
C VAL A 231 5.93 3.56 23.64
N PRO A 232 5.52 4.82 23.46
CA PRO A 232 5.44 5.79 24.54
C PRO A 232 4.59 5.28 25.71
N GLY A 233 5.11 5.41 26.93
CA GLY A 233 4.41 4.97 28.15
C GLY A 233 4.41 3.46 28.40
N CYS A 234 4.96 2.64 27.50
CA CYS A 234 4.99 1.19 27.61
C CYS A 234 6.45 0.63 27.59
N PRO A 235 7.16 0.62 28.73
CA PRO A 235 8.54 0.16 28.80
C PRO A 235 8.70 -1.28 28.26
N GLY A 236 9.68 -1.47 27.37
CA GLY A 236 9.99 -2.76 26.77
C GLY A 236 9.06 -3.20 25.64
N LEU A 237 8.05 -2.40 25.27
CA LEU A 237 7.19 -2.64 24.11
C LEU A 237 7.66 -1.75 22.95
N HIS A 238 7.75 -2.33 21.76
CA HIS A 238 8.02 -1.64 20.50
C HIS A 238 6.78 -1.72 19.60
N TRP A 239 6.62 -0.76 18.68
CA TRP A 239 5.48 -0.77 17.78
C TRP A 239 5.42 -2.07 16.95
N GLY A 240 6.56 -2.61 16.53
CA GLY A 240 6.64 -3.86 15.77
C GLY A 240 6.11 -5.09 16.49
N ASP A 241 6.03 -5.08 17.82
CA ASP A 241 5.56 -6.22 18.58
C ASP A 241 4.10 -6.60 18.29
N TYR A 242 3.30 -5.67 17.74
CA TYR A 242 1.94 -5.95 17.31
C TYR A 242 1.88 -6.93 16.12
N TRP A 243 2.92 -7.00 15.29
CA TRP A 243 2.95 -7.72 14.01
C TRP A 243 4.08 -8.78 13.91
N GLN A 244 4.63 -9.25 14.99
CA GLN A 244 5.81 -10.12 14.96
C GLN A 244 5.58 -11.53 15.55
N GLN A 245 4.35 -12.01 15.61
CA GLN A 245 4.14 -13.38 16.09
C GLN A 245 4.64 -14.39 15.06
N PRO A 246 5.59 -15.28 15.40
CA PRO A 246 6.05 -16.33 14.51
C PRO A 246 4.92 -17.30 14.16
N LEU A 247 4.73 -17.57 12.86
CA LEU A 247 3.74 -18.52 12.35
C LEU A 247 4.38 -19.81 11.83
N GLY A 248 5.69 -20.01 12.06
CA GLY A 248 6.44 -21.13 11.48
C GLY A 248 6.69 -20.97 9.97
N HIS A 249 6.31 -19.85 9.38
CA HIS A 249 6.55 -19.51 7.97
C HIS A 249 7.76 -18.57 7.84
N LYS A 250 8.58 -18.76 6.80
CA LYS A 250 9.80 -17.94 6.61
C LYS A 250 9.51 -16.48 6.29
N TYR A 251 8.42 -16.20 5.62
CA TYR A 251 8.05 -14.86 5.14
C TYR A 251 6.96 -14.22 6.00
N PHE A 252 5.83 -14.92 6.17
CA PHE A 252 4.70 -14.37 6.90
C PHE A 252 4.85 -14.49 8.42
N VAL A 253 4.40 -13.46 9.10
CA VAL A 253 4.22 -13.41 10.56
C VAL A 253 2.74 -13.20 10.89
N GLY A 254 2.38 -13.33 12.14
CA GLY A 254 1.03 -13.08 12.63
C GLY A 254 0.94 -11.89 13.55
N TYR A 255 -0.30 -11.48 13.84
CA TYR A 255 -0.58 -10.52 14.90
C TYR A 255 -0.25 -11.12 16.26
N ASN A 256 0.37 -10.34 17.12
CA ASN A 256 0.68 -10.76 18.48
C ASN A 256 -0.61 -11.01 19.28
N GLN A 257 -0.81 -12.26 19.70
CA GLN A 257 -2.00 -12.67 20.43
C GLN A 257 -1.96 -12.30 21.92
N GLN A 258 -0.82 -11.83 22.42
CA GLN A 258 -0.64 -11.36 23.79
C GLN A 258 -0.94 -9.87 23.95
N LEU A 259 -1.03 -9.14 22.84
CA LEU A 259 -1.39 -7.73 22.80
C LEU A 259 -2.84 -7.56 22.34
N PRO A 260 -3.51 -6.45 22.73
CA PRO A 260 -4.74 -6.04 22.08
C PRO A 260 -4.52 -5.84 20.58
N PRO A 261 -5.57 -5.83 19.75
CA PRO A 261 -5.46 -5.31 18.41
C PRO A 261 -4.89 -3.89 18.45
N PHE A 262 -4.09 -3.52 17.46
CA PHE A 262 -3.54 -2.17 17.36
C PHE A 262 -4.68 -1.13 17.48
N GLY A 263 -4.52 -0.14 18.32
CA GLY A 263 -5.53 0.89 18.58
C GLY A 263 -6.71 0.46 19.46
N GLU A 264 -6.66 -0.73 20.09
CA GLU A 264 -7.68 -1.20 21.04
C GLU A 264 -7.12 -1.37 22.44
N GLU A 265 -7.95 -1.09 23.44
CA GLU A 265 -7.59 -1.29 24.84
C GLU A 265 -7.86 -2.72 25.33
N ARG A 266 -8.75 -3.44 24.66
CA ARG A 266 -9.18 -4.78 25.07
C ARG A 266 -8.36 -5.88 24.43
N ALA A 267 -7.85 -6.79 25.24
CA ALA A 267 -7.15 -7.96 24.76
C ALA A 267 -8.01 -8.82 23.83
N ARG A 268 -7.37 -9.48 22.86
CA ARG A 268 -8.00 -10.41 21.92
C ARG A 268 -8.60 -11.64 22.59
N ARG A 269 -8.09 -12.01 23.76
CA ARG A 269 -8.55 -13.19 24.52
C ARG A 269 -9.17 -12.75 25.85
N PRO A 270 -10.36 -13.26 26.19
CA PRO A 270 -10.92 -13.05 27.51
C PRO A 270 -9.94 -13.50 28.61
N GLY A 271 -9.77 -12.67 29.62
CA GLY A 271 -8.89 -12.98 30.76
C GLY A 271 -7.39 -12.64 30.57
N LEU A 272 -6.96 -12.28 29.36
CA LEU A 272 -5.60 -11.78 29.15
C LEU A 272 -5.57 -10.29 29.54
N ILE A 273 -4.73 -9.95 30.50
CA ILE A 273 -4.45 -8.55 30.87
C ILE A 273 -3.13 -8.18 30.19
N PRO A 274 -3.11 -7.25 29.22
CA PRO A 274 -1.88 -6.80 28.62
C PRO A 274 -0.98 -6.13 29.65
N ALA A 275 0.33 -6.36 29.57
CA ALA A 275 1.30 -5.73 30.49
C ALA A 275 1.29 -4.20 30.37
N CYS A 276 0.99 -3.69 29.17
CA CYS A 276 0.85 -2.26 28.90
C CYS A 276 -0.07 -2.06 27.69
N VAL A 277 -0.84 -0.98 27.69
CA VAL A 277 -1.66 -0.50 26.58
C VAL A 277 -1.31 0.96 26.34
N PRO A 278 -0.83 1.34 25.15
CA PRO A 278 -0.59 2.74 24.82
C PRO A 278 -1.87 3.56 24.90
N ASP A 279 -1.76 4.82 25.20
CA ASP A 279 -2.90 5.73 25.11
C ASP A 279 -3.28 6.02 23.64
N LYS A 280 -4.47 6.57 23.43
CA LYS A 280 -4.95 6.91 22.09
C LYS A 280 -4.03 7.90 21.38
N ALA A 281 -3.44 8.85 22.10
CA ALA A 281 -2.56 9.86 21.52
C ALA A 281 -1.28 9.25 20.95
N ALA A 282 -0.73 8.21 21.59
CA ALA A 282 0.42 7.47 21.09
C ALA A 282 0.08 6.73 19.78
N PHE A 283 -1.09 6.07 19.71
CA PHE A 283 -1.55 5.44 18.46
C PHE A 283 -1.77 6.47 17.35
N ASP A 284 -2.47 7.58 17.64
CA ASP A 284 -2.72 8.65 16.68
C ASP A 284 -1.40 9.23 16.13
N ALA A 285 -0.42 9.44 16.99
CA ALA A 285 0.89 9.96 16.60
C ALA A 285 1.66 8.99 15.71
N PHE A 286 1.64 7.70 16.03
CA PHE A 286 2.28 6.67 15.22
C PHE A 286 1.65 6.60 13.82
N VAL A 287 0.33 6.50 13.73
CA VAL A 287 -0.40 6.43 12.46
C VAL A 287 -0.18 7.70 11.65
N LYS A 288 -0.26 8.87 12.29
CA LYS A 288 0.03 10.16 11.64
C LYS A 288 1.42 10.16 11.00
N GLY A 289 2.42 9.61 11.69
CA GLY A 289 3.78 9.45 11.13
C GLY A 289 3.79 8.57 9.88
N ARG A 290 3.04 7.46 9.87
CA ARG A 290 2.94 6.56 8.69
C ARG A 290 2.26 7.24 7.52
N HIS A 291 1.17 7.97 7.76
CA HIS A 291 0.48 8.74 6.73
C HIS A 291 1.40 9.82 6.12
N LEU A 292 2.18 10.54 6.94
CA LEU A 292 3.14 11.53 6.45
C LEU A 292 4.26 10.91 5.62
N ASP A 293 4.73 9.74 5.99
CA ASP A 293 5.73 9.03 5.20
C ASP A 293 5.16 8.55 3.87
N ALA A 294 3.89 8.10 3.83
CA ALA A 294 3.20 7.78 2.59
C ALA A 294 3.10 9.00 1.68
N ILE A 295 2.61 10.14 2.18
CA ILE A 295 2.54 11.39 1.41
C ILE A 295 3.92 11.83 0.89
N ARG A 296 4.96 11.68 1.71
CA ARG A 296 6.34 11.99 1.29
C ARG A 296 6.79 11.11 0.13
N ALA A 297 6.52 9.82 0.20
CA ALA A 297 6.87 8.88 -0.85
C ALA A 297 6.07 9.12 -2.14
N ASP A 298 4.79 9.47 -2.01
CA ASP A 298 3.95 9.88 -3.15
C ASP A 298 4.49 11.16 -3.82
N LEU A 299 4.90 12.17 -3.06
CA LEU A 299 5.55 13.36 -3.62
C LEU A 299 6.81 13.01 -4.41
N GLN A 300 7.60 12.06 -3.92
CA GLN A 300 8.77 11.56 -4.62
C GLN A 300 8.39 10.84 -5.93
N LEU A 301 7.35 10.01 -5.91
CA LEU A 301 6.84 9.34 -7.12
C LEU A 301 6.31 10.34 -8.15
N LEU A 302 5.56 11.35 -7.70
CA LEU A 302 5.07 12.43 -8.57
C LEU A 302 6.24 13.18 -9.21
N GLN A 303 7.27 13.53 -8.44
CA GLN A 303 8.47 14.20 -8.95
C GLN A 303 9.25 13.33 -9.94
N TRP A 304 9.46 12.06 -9.61
CA TRP A 304 10.09 11.08 -10.51
C TRP A 304 9.34 10.95 -11.83
N ALA A 305 8.03 10.80 -11.75
CA ALA A 305 7.17 10.63 -12.93
C ALA A 305 7.17 11.88 -13.82
N ARG A 306 7.13 13.07 -13.22
CA ARG A 306 7.25 14.33 -13.95
C ARG A 306 8.58 14.48 -14.68
N GLN A 307 9.68 14.16 -14.00
CA GLN A 307 11.03 14.18 -14.60
C GLN A 307 11.14 13.17 -15.76
N SER A 308 10.60 11.98 -15.57
CA SER A 308 10.58 10.91 -16.60
C SER A 308 9.71 11.25 -17.81
N ALA A 309 8.58 11.96 -17.59
CA ALA A 309 7.69 12.38 -18.67
C ALA A 309 8.25 13.55 -19.50
N SER A 310 9.13 14.36 -18.92
CA SER A 310 9.75 15.51 -19.58
C SER A 310 11.00 15.14 -20.40
N GLY A 311 11.50 13.92 -20.26
CA GLY A 311 12.63 13.42 -21.04
C GLY A 311 12.21 13.05 -22.47
N PRO A 312 13.16 13.02 -23.43
CA PRO A 312 12.86 12.56 -24.78
C PRO A 312 12.35 11.11 -24.72
N LEU A 313 11.15 10.87 -25.28
CA LEU A 313 10.62 9.52 -25.47
C LEU A 313 11.69 8.68 -26.16
N GLN A 314 12.10 7.57 -25.56
CA GLN A 314 13.01 6.64 -26.25
C GLN A 314 12.30 6.18 -27.53
N PRO A 315 12.89 6.37 -28.71
CA PRO A 315 12.27 5.95 -29.95
C PRO A 315 12.26 4.43 -30.02
N GLY A 316 11.11 3.84 -29.91
CA GLY A 316 10.95 2.45 -30.30
C GLY A 316 10.08 1.56 -29.42
N VAL A 317 8.80 1.84 -29.29
CA VAL A 317 7.79 0.76 -29.36
C VAL A 317 6.50 1.40 -29.88
N SER A 318 6.36 1.46 -31.18
CA SER A 318 5.05 1.67 -31.81
C SER A 318 4.16 0.47 -31.42
N ALA A 319 3.03 0.73 -30.78
CA ALA A 319 2.01 -0.27 -30.57
C ALA A 319 1.59 -0.82 -31.94
N ARG A 320 1.93 -2.08 -32.23
CA ARG A 320 1.32 -2.86 -33.32
C ARG A 320 0.18 -3.69 -32.76
#